data_86ed19f42e2c637ae81a27eb17d0c845
#
_entry.id   86ed19f42e2c637ae81a27eb17d0c845
#
_cell.length_a   1.000
_cell.length_b   1.000
_cell.length_c   1.000
_cell.angle_alpha   90.00
_cell.angle_beta   90.00
_cell.angle_gamma   90.00
#
_symmetry.space_group_name_H-M   'P 1'
#
loop_
_entity.id
_entity.type
_entity.pdbx_description
1 polymer ?
#
loop_
_entity_poly.entity_id
_entity_poly.type
_entity_poly.pdbx_seq_one_letter_code
_entity_poly.pdbx_strand_id
1 'polypeptide(L)'
;MYIQTIDPNEATGEIAQMYEGDLKSMGMVMNATRCWSALPEAGPAAEHLLHAARDNFSLGLRAWRLIVLIAARQIPSTYCSQVYSKVLMLRHGLSKEDVVAIQRDFRTAAVLTPAEVAMLAYAEQVVVDASKIGPADIEALRAHGFTDRNIADIAFCAAHRAFVSRFFDAVGASPEASFFDPDPEFRAQMTVGKPLPVEA
;
A
#
# COMPACT_ATOMS: atom_id res chain seq x y z
N MET A 1 0.38 -18.56 0.96
CA MET A 1 1.66 -18.15 1.58
C MET A 1 2.67 -19.28 1.46
N TYR A 2 3.97 -18.97 1.43
CA TYR A 2 5.06 -19.96 1.32
C TYR A 2 5.56 -20.45 2.69
N ILE A 3 5.27 -19.68 3.75
CA ILE A 3 5.68 -19.96 5.12
C ILE A 3 4.47 -20.29 5.99
N GLN A 4 4.73 -20.99 7.10
CA GLN A 4 3.71 -21.21 8.12
C GLN A 4 3.43 -19.92 8.89
N THR A 5 2.19 -19.69 9.23
CA THR A 5 1.70 -18.56 10.02
C THR A 5 0.84 -19.11 11.15
N ILE A 6 0.68 -18.34 12.22
CA ILE A 6 -0.17 -18.76 13.35
C ILE A 6 -1.64 -18.80 12.88
N ASP A 7 -2.32 -19.91 13.16
CA ASP A 7 -3.75 -20.02 12.89
C ASP A 7 -4.54 -19.02 13.75
N PRO A 8 -5.53 -18.31 13.20
CA PRO A 8 -6.34 -17.37 13.97
C PRO A 8 -6.95 -17.96 15.25
N ASN A 9 -7.31 -19.25 15.24
CA ASN A 9 -7.87 -19.92 16.42
C ASN A 9 -6.83 -20.29 17.49
N GLU A 10 -5.54 -20.26 17.13
CA GLU A 10 -4.43 -20.58 18.02
C GLU A 10 -3.65 -19.32 18.47
N ALA A 11 -4.01 -18.17 17.91
CA ALA A 11 -3.33 -16.92 18.20
C ALA A 11 -3.54 -16.47 19.65
N THR A 12 -2.48 -16.01 20.29
CA THR A 12 -2.50 -15.46 21.65
C THR A 12 -1.75 -14.14 21.72
N GLY A 13 -1.92 -13.38 22.81
CA GLY A 13 -1.18 -12.14 23.06
C GLY A 13 -1.37 -11.09 21.96
N GLU A 14 -0.29 -10.45 21.54
CA GLU A 14 -0.31 -9.38 20.53
C GLU A 14 -0.75 -9.88 19.16
N ILE A 15 -0.44 -11.12 18.78
CA ILE A 15 -0.90 -11.71 17.51
C ILE A 15 -2.43 -11.83 17.50
N ALA A 16 -3.04 -12.27 18.59
CA ALA A 16 -4.51 -12.33 18.69
C ALA A 16 -5.11 -10.91 18.56
N GLN A 17 -4.49 -9.91 19.18
CA GLN A 17 -4.95 -8.50 19.06
C GLN A 17 -4.89 -7.97 17.62
N MET A 18 -3.84 -8.30 16.87
CA MET A 18 -3.73 -7.96 15.45
C MET A 18 -4.89 -8.57 14.65
N TYR A 19 -5.17 -9.86 14.84
CA TYR A 19 -6.26 -10.56 14.18
C TYR A 19 -7.64 -10.02 14.57
N GLU A 20 -7.84 -9.67 15.84
CA GLU A 20 -9.06 -9.00 16.29
C GLU A 20 -9.24 -7.62 15.64
N GLY A 21 -8.15 -6.87 15.46
CA GLY A 21 -8.15 -5.59 14.75
C GLY A 21 -8.65 -5.75 13.31
N ASP A 22 -8.17 -6.75 12.61
CA ASP A 22 -8.61 -7.09 11.26
C ASP A 22 -10.09 -7.50 11.23
N LEU A 23 -10.52 -8.38 12.13
CA LEU A 23 -11.93 -8.79 12.21
C LEU A 23 -12.87 -7.59 12.44
N LYS A 24 -12.46 -6.63 13.28
CA LYS A 24 -13.25 -5.41 13.53
C LYS A 24 -13.30 -4.47 12.33
N SER A 25 -12.21 -4.32 11.60
CA SER A 25 -12.07 -3.33 10.52
C SER A 25 -12.44 -3.85 9.14
N MET A 26 -12.18 -5.14 8.87
CA MET A 26 -12.30 -5.78 7.56
C MET A 26 -13.29 -6.96 7.54
N GLY A 27 -13.71 -7.45 8.70
CA GLY A 27 -14.59 -8.62 8.82
C GLY A 27 -13.87 -9.96 8.59
N MET A 28 -12.57 -9.95 8.41
CA MET A 28 -11.74 -11.14 8.20
C MET A 28 -10.31 -10.88 8.64
N VAL A 29 -9.55 -11.92 8.96
CA VAL A 29 -8.10 -11.83 9.20
C VAL A 29 -7.38 -11.72 7.86
N MET A 30 -6.61 -10.64 7.68
CA MET A 30 -5.90 -10.37 6.43
C MET A 30 -4.66 -11.26 6.28
N ASN A 31 -4.39 -11.71 5.06
CA ASN A 31 -3.17 -12.47 4.77
C ASN A 31 -1.90 -11.66 5.06
N ALA A 32 -1.96 -10.34 4.89
CA ALA A 32 -0.90 -9.42 5.31
C ALA A 32 -0.61 -9.54 6.82
N THR A 33 -1.64 -9.48 7.65
CA THR A 33 -1.52 -9.59 9.10
C THR A 33 -1.05 -10.98 9.52
N ARG A 34 -1.52 -12.02 8.82
CA ARG A 34 -1.02 -13.39 9.03
C ARG A 34 0.48 -13.51 8.74
N CYS A 35 1.02 -12.80 7.75
CA CYS A 35 2.47 -12.80 7.49
C CYS A 35 3.27 -12.29 8.70
N TRP A 36 2.76 -11.27 9.40
CA TRP A 36 3.41 -10.75 10.61
C TRP A 36 3.44 -11.77 11.74
N SER A 37 2.47 -12.66 11.85
CA SER A 37 2.43 -13.68 12.90
C SER A 37 3.59 -14.69 12.83
N ALA A 38 4.26 -14.80 11.69
CA ALA A 38 5.48 -15.60 11.56
C ALA A 38 6.70 -14.97 12.26
N LEU A 39 6.57 -13.73 12.72
CA LEU A 39 7.60 -12.97 13.46
C LEU A 39 6.98 -12.48 14.78
N PRO A 40 6.82 -13.37 15.79
CA PRO A 40 6.00 -13.08 16.96
C PRO A 40 6.47 -11.86 17.78
N GLU A 41 7.75 -11.51 17.74
CA GLU A 41 8.29 -10.33 18.43
C GLU A 41 8.30 -9.09 17.53
N ALA A 42 8.70 -9.22 16.26
CA ALA A 42 8.87 -8.10 15.34
C ALA A 42 7.60 -7.75 14.56
N GLY A 43 6.74 -8.73 14.30
CA GLY A 43 5.52 -8.54 13.52
C GLY A 43 4.54 -7.54 14.13
N PRO A 44 4.15 -7.69 15.41
CA PRO A 44 3.30 -6.71 16.08
C PRO A 44 3.89 -5.30 16.10
N ALA A 45 5.20 -5.17 16.34
CA ALA A 45 5.88 -3.87 16.31
C ALA A 45 5.85 -3.24 14.90
N ALA A 46 6.04 -4.04 13.84
CA ALA A 46 5.96 -3.57 12.46
C ALA A 46 4.53 -3.13 12.08
N GLU A 47 3.51 -3.84 12.52
CA GLU A 47 2.12 -3.48 12.31
C GLU A 47 1.71 -2.23 13.09
N HIS A 48 2.15 -2.12 14.35
CA HIS A 48 1.95 -0.89 15.13
C HIS A 48 2.58 0.33 14.45
N LEU A 49 3.79 0.19 13.93
CA LEU A 49 4.46 1.26 13.18
C LEU A 49 3.65 1.66 11.94
N LEU A 50 3.16 0.68 11.18
CA LEU A 50 2.32 0.91 10.00
C LEU A 50 1.05 1.69 10.37
N HIS A 51 0.35 1.26 11.43
CA HIS A 51 -0.88 1.91 11.88
C HIS A 51 -0.60 3.31 12.41
N ALA A 52 0.42 3.49 13.24
CA ALA A 52 0.81 4.79 13.76
C ALA A 52 1.13 5.80 12.64
N ALA A 53 1.87 5.37 11.61
CA ALA A 53 2.21 6.20 10.46
C ALA A 53 0.97 6.54 9.61
N ARG A 54 0.12 5.56 9.32
CA ARG A 54 -1.10 5.75 8.53
C ARG A 54 -2.12 6.65 9.21
N ASP A 55 -2.37 6.40 10.49
CA ASP A 55 -3.44 7.08 11.23
C ASP A 55 -3.08 8.53 11.57
N ASN A 56 -1.78 8.86 11.59
CA ASN A 56 -1.26 10.20 11.80
C ASN A 56 -0.70 10.86 10.51
N PHE A 57 -1.00 10.30 9.35
CA PHE A 57 -0.53 10.82 8.08
C PHE A 57 -1.13 12.20 7.78
N SER A 58 -0.30 13.23 7.70
CA SER A 58 -0.75 14.63 7.67
C SER A 58 -1.52 15.02 6.41
N LEU A 59 -1.42 14.25 5.33
CA LEU A 59 -2.12 14.48 4.07
C LEU A 59 -3.40 13.63 3.91
N GLY A 60 -3.75 12.86 4.94
CA GLY A 60 -4.95 12.04 4.97
C GLY A 60 -4.86 10.74 4.16
N LEU A 61 -5.88 9.90 4.34
CA LEU A 61 -5.86 8.52 3.85
C LEU A 61 -5.92 8.38 2.31
N ARG A 62 -6.46 9.37 1.59
CA ARG A 62 -6.44 9.35 0.12
C ARG A 62 -5.00 9.43 -0.38
N ALA A 63 -4.23 10.39 0.11
CA ALA A 63 -2.83 10.55 -0.28
C ALA A 63 -1.99 9.33 0.11
N TRP A 64 -2.15 8.80 1.33
CA TRP A 64 -1.51 7.55 1.75
C TRP A 64 -1.77 6.41 0.74
N ARG A 65 -3.02 6.18 0.37
CA ARG A 65 -3.42 5.08 -0.53
C ARG A 65 -2.93 5.26 -1.95
N LEU A 66 -2.88 6.49 -2.45
CA LEU A 66 -2.28 6.80 -3.76
C LEU A 66 -0.78 6.49 -3.76
N ILE A 67 -0.04 6.88 -2.72
CA ILE A 67 1.39 6.55 -2.56
C ILE A 67 1.57 5.03 -2.55
N VAL A 68 0.75 4.28 -1.82
CA VAL A 68 0.84 2.83 -1.77
C VAL A 68 0.59 2.20 -3.14
N LEU A 69 -0.38 2.70 -3.90
CA LEU A 69 -0.66 2.20 -5.25
C LEU A 69 0.54 2.39 -6.19
N ILE A 70 1.18 3.57 -6.16
CA ILE A 70 2.38 3.84 -6.97
C ILE A 70 3.57 3.01 -6.49
N ALA A 71 3.78 2.89 -5.19
CA ALA A 71 4.82 2.03 -4.63
C ALA A 71 4.63 0.56 -5.06
N ALA A 72 3.39 0.06 -5.06
CA ALA A 72 3.07 -1.29 -5.49
C ALA A 72 3.44 -1.56 -6.95
N ARG A 73 3.29 -0.56 -7.83
CA ARG A 73 3.72 -0.64 -9.23
C ARG A 73 5.25 -0.75 -9.35
N GLN A 74 5.99 0.07 -8.59
CA GLN A 74 7.45 0.13 -8.68
C GLN A 74 8.14 -1.08 -8.03
N ILE A 75 7.50 -1.70 -7.03
CA ILE A 75 8.00 -2.89 -6.30
C ILE A 75 7.55 -4.19 -6.98
N PRO A 76 6.78 -4.19 -8.01
CA PRO A 76 5.76 -5.05 -8.58
C PRO A 76 5.04 -5.96 -7.56
N SER A 77 4.32 -5.34 -6.62
CA SER A 77 3.50 -6.07 -5.63
C SER A 77 2.03 -6.15 -6.03
N THR A 78 1.63 -7.30 -6.56
CA THR A 78 0.22 -7.57 -6.93
C THR A 78 -0.69 -7.51 -5.72
N TYR A 79 -0.25 -7.98 -4.54
CA TYR A 79 -1.03 -7.86 -3.30
C TYR A 79 -1.47 -6.42 -3.05
N CYS A 80 -0.51 -5.51 -2.98
CA CYS A 80 -0.79 -4.11 -2.68
C CYS A 80 -1.58 -3.43 -3.81
N SER A 81 -1.29 -3.74 -5.06
CA SER A 81 -2.01 -3.20 -6.22
C SER A 81 -3.50 -3.56 -6.19
N GLN A 82 -3.85 -4.83 -6.00
CA GLN A 82 -5.25 -5.29 -5.93
C GLN A 82 -5.99 -4.69 -4.74
N VAL A 83 -5.40 -4.74 -3.55
CA VAL A 83 -6.03 -4.22 -2.33
C VAL A 83 -6.26 -2.71 -2.44
N TYR A 84 -5.24 -1.94 -2.81
CA TYR A 84 -5.34 -0.47 -2.77
C TYR A 84 -6.12 0.11 -3.96
N SER A 85 -6.15 -0.55 -5.11
CA SER A 85 -7.07 -0.18 -6.19
C SER A 85 -8.53 -0.29 -5.73
N LYS A 86 -8.90 -1.42 -5.12
CA LYS A 86 -10.24 -1.62 -4.56
C LYS A 86 -10.59 -0.61 -3.48
N VAL A 87 -9.68 -0.36 -2.55
CA VAL A 87 -9.90 0.59 -1.46
C VAL A 87 -10.02 2.04 -1.97
N LEU A 88 -9.25 2.44 -2.97
CA LEU A 88 -9.38 3.77 -3.60
C LEU A 88 -10.76 3.95 -4.25
N MET A 89 -11.26 2.95 -4.96
CA MET A 89 -12.60 2.99 -5.53
C MET A 89 -13.68 3.07 -4.43
N LEU A 90 -13.64 2.19 -3.44
CA LEU A 90 -14.69 2.08 -2.42
C LEU A 90 -14.70 3.25 -1.42
N ARG A 91 -13.56 3.81 -1.09
CA ARG A 91 -13.43 4.79 0.00
C ARG A 91 -13.16 6.22 -0.48
N HIS A 92 -12.73 6.38 -1.74
CA HIS A 92 -12.39 7.70 -2.30
C HIS A 92 -13.10 8.01 -3.62
N GLY A 93 -14.01 7.14 -4.06
CA GLY A 93 -14.89 7.38 -5.20
C GLY A 93 -14.17 7.43 -6.55
N LEU A 94 -12.97 6.86 -6.66
CA LEU A 94 -12.31 6.73 -7.95
C LEU A 94 -13.06 5.69 -8.80
N SER A 95 -13.18 5.95 -10.09
CA SER A 95 -13.65 4.96 -11.05
C SER A 95 -12.56 3.93 -11.38
N LYS A 96 -12.91 2.84 -12.06
CA LYS A 96 -11.90 1.89 -12.58
C LYS A 96 -10.96 2.57 -13.57
N GLU A 97 -11.51 3.41 -14.43
CA GLU A 97 -10.78 4.18 -15.43
C GLU A 97 -9.75 5.12 -14.78
N ASP A 98 -10.13 5.77 -13.67
CA ASP A 98 -9.23 6.63 -12.89
C ASP A 98 -8.05 5.81 -12.32
N VAL A 99 -8.36 4.68 -11.69
CA VAL A 99 -7.32 3.80 -11.11
C VAL A 99 -6.39 3.27 -12.19
N VAL A 100 -6.93 2.85 -13.33
CA VAL A 100 -6.15 2.39 -14.48
C VAL A 100 -5.26 3.51 -15.03
N ALA A 101 -5.81 4.72 -15.17
CA ALA A 101 -5.04 5.88 -15.63
C ALA A 101 -3.87 6.19 -14.70
N ILE A 102 -4.12 6.21 -13.38
CA ILE A 102 -3.08 6.40 -12.37
C ILE A 102 -2.02 5.29 -12.45
N GLN A 103 -2.44 4.04 -12.57
CA GLN A 103 -1.54 2.90 -12.65
C GLN A 103 -0.70 2.89 -13.92
N ARG A 104 -1.26 3.36 -15.04
CA ARG A 104 -0.55 3.48 -16.32
C ARG A 104 0.49 4.61 -16.27
N ASP A 105 0.04 5.81 -15.98
CA ASP A 105 0.87 7.00 -15.82
C ASP A 105 0.14 8.07 -15.00
N PHE A 106 0.42 8.14 -13.72
CA PHE A 106 -0.21 9.10 -12.83
C PHE A 106 0.05 10.57 -13.25
N ARG A 107 1.11 10.84 -14.01
CA ARG A 107 1.46 12.20 -14.47
C ARG A 107 0.42 12.78 -15.43
N THR A 108 -0.30 11.90 -16.12
CA THR A 108 -1.34 12.27 -17.10
C THR A 108 -2.76 11.96 -16.63
N ALA A 109 -2.92 11.40 -15.42
CA ALA A 109 -4.21 11.03 -14.86
C ALA A 109 -5.02 12.26 -14.44
N ALA A 110 -6.08 12.60 -15.21
CA ALA A 110 -6.89 13.82 -15.03
C ALA A 110 -7.59 13.91 -13.66
N VAL A 111 -7.76 12.80 -12.96
CA VAL A 111 -8.38 12.75 -11.62
C VAL A 111 -7.46 13.28 -10.52
N LEU A 112 -6.16 13.43 -10.80
CA LEU A 112 -5.17 13.91 -9.85
C LEU A 112 -4.94 15.41 -9.97
N THR A 113 -4.81 16.07 -8.84
CA THR A 113 -4.36 17.48 -8.79
C THR A 113 -2.87 17.60 -9.08
N PRO A 114 -2.37 18.78 -9.53
CA PRO A 114 -0.93 18.99 -9.69
C PRO A 114 -0.11 18.70 -8.43
N ALA A 115 -0.64 18.99 -7.25
CA ALA A 115 0.01 18.67 -5.98
C ALA A 115 0.07 17.15 -5.75
N GLU A 116 -1.00 16.40 -6.04
CA GLU A 116 -0.97 14.93 -5.95
C GLU A 116 0.04 14.33 -6.94
N VAL A 117 0.14 14.86 -8.14
CA VAL A 117 1.15 14.42 -9.12
C VAL A 117 2.56 14.66 -8.61
N ALA A 118 2.85 15.84 -8.05
CA ALA A 118 4.16 16.15 -7.46
C ALA A 118 4.48 15.22 -6.27
N MET A 119 3.52 14.99 -5.39
CA MET A 119 3.63 14.05 -4.27
C MET A 119 3.97 12.64 -4.75
N LEU A 120 3.27 12.14 -5.76
CA LEU A 120 3.47 10.80 -6.30
C LEU A 120 4.79 10.66 -7.04
N ALA A 121 5.25 11.70 -7.73
CA ALA A 121 6.56 11.71 -8.39
C ALA A 121 7.70 11.61 -7.36
N TYR A 122 7.59 12.34 -6.26
CA TYR A 122 8.54 12.23 -5.15
C TYR A 122 8.49 10.86 -4.48
N ALA A 123 7.29 10.35 -4.18
CA ALA A 123 7.13 9.02 -3.59
C ALA A 123 7.69 7.91 -4.51
N GLU A 124 7.47 8.00 -5.82
CA GLU A 124 8.06 7.09 -6.80
C GLU A 124 9.59 7.12 -6.73
N GLN A 125 10.19 8.31 -6.69
CA GLN A 125 11.63 8.46 -6.60
C GLN A 125 12.21 7.86 -5.31
N VAL A 126 11.51 8.03 -4.16
CA VAL A 126 11.90 7.39 -2.88
C VAL A 126 11.93 5.86 -3.02
N VAL A 127 10.94 5.28 -3.70
CA VAL A 127 10.85 3.82 -3.88
C VAL A 127 11.91 3.29 -4.84
N VAL A 128 12.17 4.01 -5.92
CA VAL A 128 13.07 3.57 -7.00
C VAL A 128 14.53 3.81 -6.66
N ASP A 129 14.87 5.04 -6.28
CA ASP A 129 16.24 5.42 -5.96
C ASP A 129 16.27 6.75 -5.17
N ALA A 130 16.17 6.65 -3.86
CA ALA A 130 16.18 7.82 -2.97
C ALA A 130 17.52 8.57 -2.96
N SER A 131 18.62 7.96 -3.44
CA SER A 131 19.92 8.62 -3.50
C SER A 131 19.98 9.78 -4.50
N LYS A 132 19.02 9.82 -5.42
CA LYS A 132 18.90 10.89 -6.43
C LYS A 132 18.07 12.09 -5.99
N ILE A 133 17.44 12.01 -4.82
CA ILE A 133 16.65 13.11 -4.25
C ILE A 133 17.60 14.17 -3.74
N GLY A 134 17.37 15.43 -4.17
CA GLY A 134 18.15 16.57 -3.75
C GLY A 134 17.30 17.76 -3.26
N PRO A 135 17.92 18.85 -2.84
CA PRO A 135 17.20 20.04 -2.36
C PRO A 135 16.16 20.59 -3.35
N ALA A 136 16.41 20.46 -4.66
CA ALA A 136 15.48 20.94 -5.69
C ALA A 136 14.14 20.18 -5.68
N ASP A 137 14.15 18.86 -5.37
CA ASP A 137 12.92 18.07 -5.28
C ASP A 137 12.08 18.50 -4.08
N ILE A 138 12.74 18.85 -2.97
CA ILE A 138 12.09 19.38 -1.77
C ILE A 138 11.46 20.74 -2.04
N GLU A 139 12.18 21.65 -2.73
CA GLU A 139 11.64 22.97 -3.10
C GLU A 139 10.48 22.84 -4.08
N ALA A 140 10.52 21.90 -5.01
CA ALA A 140 9.39 21.62 -5.91
C ALA A 140 8.12 21.22 -5.12
N LEU A 141 8.25 20.38 -4.09
CA LEU A 141 7.13 20.04 -3.21
C LEU A 141 6.63 21.25 -2.42
N ARG A 142 7.54 22.05 -1.87
CA ARG A 142 7.17 23.30 -1.16
C ARG A 142 6.40 24.27 -2.05
N ALA A 143 6.77 24.37 -3.34
CA ALA A 143 6.05 25.18 -4.32
C ALA A 143 4.59 24.72 -4.53
N HIS A 144 4.29 23.45 -4.27
CA HIS A 144 2.93 22.91 -4.24
C HIS A 144 2.25 23.01 -2.86
N GLY A 145 2.86 23.69 -1.88
CA GLY A 145 2.29 23.94 -0.55
C GLY A 145 2.58 22.86 0.49
N PHE A 146 3.43 21.87 0.18
CA PHE A 146 3.78 20.86 1.17
C PHE A 146 4.72 21.40 2.24
N THR A 147 4.39 21.14 3.50
CA THR A 147 5.26 21.44 4.65
C THR A 147 6.33 20.35 4.81
N ASP A 148 7.38 20.64 5.58
CA ASP A 148 8.42 19.65 5.90
C ASP A 148 7.84 18.39 6.56
N ARG A 149 6.78 18.54 7.37
CA ARG A 149 6.05 17.40 7.92
C ARG A 149 5.38 16.57 6.82
N ASN A 150 4.70 17.20 5.86
CA ASN A 150 4.10 16.49 4.73
C ASN A 150 5.15 15.72 3.93
N ILE A 151 6.29 16.37 3.65
CA ILE A 151 7.39 15.76 2.88
C ILE A 151 7.98 14.56 3.62
N ALA A 152 8.20 14.69 4.93
CA ALA A 152 8.66 13.58 5.77
C ALA A 152 7.66 12.42 5.79
N ASP A 153 6.37 12.70 5.91
CA ASP A 153 5.30 11.70 5.87
C ASP A 153 5.26 10.98 4.51
N ILE A 154 5.37 11.69 3.38
CA ILE A 154 5.43 11.10 2.03
C ILE A 154 6.64 10.17 1.92
N ALA A 155 7.82 10.64 2.30
CA ALA A 155 9.05 9.84 2.26
C ALA A 155 8.94 8.59 3.13
N PHE A 156 8.43 8.73 4.36
CA PHE A 156 8.23 7.62 5.27
C PHE A 156 7.24 6.60 4.68
N CYS A 157 6.09 7.06 4.19
CA CYS A 157 5.09 6.18 3.58
C CYS A 157 5.70 5.37 2.42
N ALA A 158 6.37 6.03 1.50
CA ALA A 158 6.98 5.39 0.32
C ALA A 158 8.05 4.36 0.71
N ALA A 159 8.97 4.72 1.60
CA ALA A 159 10.02 3.83 2.08
C ALA A 159 9.46 2.64 2.88
N HIS A 160 8.50 2.91 3.78
CA HIS A 160 7.85 1.88 4.55
C HIS A 160 7.07 0.90 3.65
N ARG A 161 6.40 1.40 2.59
CA ARG A 161 5.73 0.51 1.63
C ARG A 161 6.72 -0.33 0.84
N ALA A 162 7.90 0.19 0.54
CA ALA A 162 8.96 -0.61 -0.07
C ALA A 162 9.39 -1.79 0.82
N PHE A 163 9.51 -1.59 2.12
CA PHE A 163 9.76 -2.66 3.09
C PHE A 163 8.60 -3.66 3.14
N VAL A 164 7.39 -3.19 3.43
CA VAL A 164 6.20 -4.04 3.67
C VAL A 164 5.85 -4.88 2.44
N SER A 165 5.81 -4.26 1.26
CA SER A 165 5.43 -4.97 0.03
C SER A 165 6.45 -6.05 -0.34
N ARG A 166 7.76 -5.77 -0.19
CA ARG A 166 8.80 -6.78 -0.43
C ARG A 166 8.72 -7.93 0.57
N PHE A 167 8.46 -7.65 1.84
CA PHE A 167 8.27 -8.70 2.84
C PHE A 167 7.09 -9.60 2.48
N PHE A 168 5.92 -9.04 2.20
CA PHE A 168 4.73 -9.80 1.84
C PHE A 168 4.93 -10.64 0.57
N ASP A 169 5.54 -10.05 -0.46
CA ASP A 169 5.84 -10.78 -1.68
C ASP A 169 6.88 -11.89 -1.46
N ALA A 170 7.90 -11.66 -0.63
CA ALA A 170 8.92 -12.66 -0.32
C ALA A 170 8.33 -13.89 0.40
N VAL A 171 7.38 -13.68 1.31
CA VAL A 171 6.72 -14.77 2.06
C VAL A 171 5.48 -15.33 1.38
N GLY A 172 5.13 -14.81 0.20
CA GLY A 172 4.05 -15.33 -0.64
C GLY A 172 2.65 -14.95 -0.18
N ALA A 173 2.47 -13.76 0.36
CA ALA A 173 1.13 -13.23 0.61
C ALA A 173 0.35 -13.10 -0.69
N SER A 174 -0.89 -13.59 -0.70
CA SER A 174 -1.85 -13.42 -1.80
C SER A 174 -2.99 -12.53 -1.32
N PRO A 175 -3.51 -11.63 -2.17
CA PRO A 175 -4.69 -10.85 -1.81
C PRO A 175 -5.88 -11.78 -1.58
N GLU A 176 -6.75 -11.38 -0.67
CA GLU A 176 -8.00 -12.08 -0.41
C GLU A 176 -8.95 -11.93 -1.61
N ALA A 177 -9.74 -12.97 -1.89
CA ALA A 177 -10.69 -12.98 -3.00
C ALA A 177 -11.67 -11.79 -2.97
N SER A 178 -11.99 -11.28 -1.79
CA SER A 178 -12.85 -10.10 -1.61
C SER A 178 -12.28 -8.81 -2.23
N PHE A 179 -10.98 -8.75 -2.50
CA PHE A 179 -10.36 -7.62 -3.20
C PHE A 179 -10.33 -7.81 -4.72
N PHE A 180 -10.64 -8.99 -5.23
CA PHE A 180 -10.68 -9.21 -6.66
C PHE A 180 -11.88 -8.48 -7.26
N ASP A 181 -11.63 -7.73 -8.30
CA ASP A 181 -12.72 -7.15 -9.07
C ASP A 181 -13.34 -8.25 -9.95
N PRO A 182 -14.67 -8.29 -10.13
CA PRO A 182 -15.31 -9.26 -11.03
C PRO A 182 -14.88 -9.12 -12.50
N ASP A 183 -14.42 -7.93 -12.89
CA ASP A 183 -13.93 -7.65 -14.22
C ASP A 183 -12.51 -8.23 -14.40
N PRO A 184 -12.32 -9.22 -15.28
CA PRO A 184 -11.02 -9.86 -15.47
C PRO A 184 -9.97 -8.95 -16.14
N GLU A 185 -10.41 -7.99 -16.95
CA GLU A 185 -9.51 -7.05 -17.60
C GLU A 185 -8.93 -6.07 -16.57
N PHE A 186 -9.76 -5.54 -15.69
CA PHE A 186 -9.30 -4.69 -14.59
C PHE A 186 -8.36 -5.46 -13.65
N ARG A 187 -8.71 -6.71 -13.27
CA ARG A 187 -7.82 -7.56 -12.46
C ARG A 187 -6.45 -7.75 -13.13
N ALA A 188 -6.43 -8.00 -14.44
CA ALA A 188 -5.18 -8.16 -15.18
C ALA A 188 -4.33 -6.89 -15.16
N GLN A 189 -4.94 -5.72 -15.31
CA GLN A 189 -4.24 -4.42 -15.25
C GLN A 189 -3.66 -4.12 -13.86
N MET A 190 -4.32 -4.60 -12.79
CA MET A 190 -3.84 -4.45 -11.42
C MET A 190 -2.85 -5.57 -11.00
N THR A 191 -2.56 -6.54 -11.86
CA THR A 191 -1.58 -7.60 -11.63
C THR A 191 -0.21 -7.14 -12.12
N VAL A 192 0.53 -6.47 -11.24
CA VAL A 192 1.81 -5.80 -11.57
C VAL A 192 3.05 -6.64 -11.29
N GLY A 193 2.89 -7.79 -10.66
CA GLY A 193 3.97 -8.68 -10.24
C GLY A 193 3.56 -10.14 -10.33
N LYS A 194 3.55 -10.84 -9.20
CA LYS A 194 3.12 -12.25 -9.15
C LYS A 194 1.69 -12.40 -9.67
N PRO A 195 1.41 -13.46 -10.45
CA PRO A 195 0.05 -13.75 -10.89
C PRO A 195 -0.87 -13.98 -9.69
N LEU A 196 -2.14 -13.64 -9.86
CA LEU A 196 -3.16 -13.99 -8.87
C LEU A 196 -3.30 -15.52 -8.80
N PRO A 197 -3.66 -16.07 -7.62
CA PRO A 197 -4.03 -17.48 -7.52
C PRO A 197 -5.14 -17.80 -8.53
N VAL A 198 -5.01 -18.94 -9.19
CA VAL A 198 -6.12 -19.48 -9.98
C VAL A 198 -7.22 -19.83 -8.97
N GLU A 199 -8.40 -19.28 -9.14
CA GLU A 199 -9.56 -19.65 -8.32
C GLU A 199 -9.77 -21.15 -8.46
N ALA A 200 -9.67 -21.88 -7.34
CA ALA A 200 -9.91 -23.31 -7.26
C ALA A 200 -11.41 -23.60 -7.19
#